data_f524d0b61a2640fdfda3c0c3f0d4c071
#
_entry.id   f524d0b61a2640fdfda3c0c3f0d4c071
#
_cell.length_a   1.000
_cell.length_b   1.000
_cell.length_c   1.000
_cell.angle_alpha   90.00
_cell.angle_beta   90.00
_cell.angle_gamma   90.00
#
_symmetry.space_group_name_H-M   'P 1'
#
loop_
_entity.id
_entity.type
_entity.pdbx_description
1 polymer ?
#
loop_
_entity_poly.entity_id
_entity_poly.type
_entity_poly.pdbx_seq_one_letter_code
_entity_poly.pdbx_strand_id
1 'polypeptide(L)'
;PAGPGAASGKIVFSSDSACRAADRGEKVVLCRTETSPDDLKGMLVSEGILTARGGVSSHAALVARQLGKVCICGASDVTMNYEARELVVESSRGKQVVMREGDDISLDGSTGSIYEGAIKTTDSDVHQVLTGRLEVDASQNFHLFETLMVWADRHRTLKIRTNADTPGMAEQAMTLGAEGIGLCRTEHMFFAEDRIDHMRKMILAANEEQRREALAELLPFQRRDFYGLFGAMAGRPVTIRLLDPPLNEFLPQDEDVQSALAERLEMDVGFVVDRIEALHEQNPMLGCRGCRLGILYPEITEMQTTAIFEAVAEHSKDDDALIVRPEIMVPLVGFRSELADQVAIVRRVADEVMRSRGIKIEYEVGTMIEVPRAAITADEIAAEAEFFSFGTNDLTQMALGLSRDDMGSFFDCYTSKEIYSGNPFSTIDEVGVGRLMEEAVRRGRATRADIKLGICGEHGGDPASIAFCHRVGLDYVSCSPFRVPVARLAAAQAALRDP
;
A
#
# COMPACT_ATOMS: atom_id res chain seq x y z
N PRO A 1 0.24 -0.30 20.58
CA PRO A 1 -0.80 -0.70 19.61
C PRO A 1 -0.52 -0.14 18.21
N ALA A 2 -0.63 -1.00 17.18
CA ALA A 2 -0.35 -0.60 15.79
C ALA A 2 -1.45 -1.06 14.81
N GLY A 3 -2.07 -2.20 15.05
CA GLY A 3 -3.26 -2.70 14.34
C GLY A 3 -4.31 -3.14 15.35
N PRO A 4 -5.48 -2.44 15.43
CA PRO A 4 -6.49 -2.71 16.44
C PRO A 4 -7.18 -4.06 16.24
N GLY A 5 -7.75 -4.61 17.31
CA GLY A 5 -8.46 -5.88 17.32
C GLY A 5 -7.86 -6.88 18.28
N ALA A 6 -8.39 -8.10 18.30
CA ALA A 6 -7.90 -9.21 19.11
C ALA A 6 -7.49 -10.39 18.21
N ALA A 7 -6.33 -10.96 18.46
CA ALA A 7 -5.82 -12.13 17.76
C ALA A 7 -5.33 -13.17 18.75
N SER A 8 -5.55 -14.45 18.43
CA SER A 8 -5.02 -15.57 19.19
C SER A 8 -4.44 -16.61 18.26
N GLY A 9 -3.30 -17.18 18.60
CA GLY A 9 -2.64 -18.20 17.79
C GLY A 9 -1.36 -18.69 18.44
N LYS A 10 -0.72 -19.65 17.81
CA LYS A 10 0.55 -20.21 18.24
C LYS A 10 1.70 -19.29 17.89
N ILE A 11 2.64 -19.12 18.78
CA ILE A 11 3.88 -18.37 18.57
C ILE A 11 4.69 -19.01 17.46
N VAL A 12 5.10 -18.21 16.46
CA VAL A 12 6.07 -18.57 15.42
C VAL A 12 7.08 -17.46 15.25
N PHE A 13 8.35 -17.83 14.99
CA PHE A 13 9.46 -16.86 14.91
C PHE A 13 9.98 -16.61 13.51
N SER A 14 9.42 -17.27 12.48
CA SER A 14 9.82 -17.05 11.09
C SER A 14 8.62 -17.10 10.15
N SER A 15 8.76 -16.42 9.01
CA SER A 15 7.79 -16.44 7.90
C SER A 15 7.49 -17.87 7.45
N ASP A 16 8.52 -18.68 7.27
CA ASP A 16 8.38 -20.09 6.86
C ASP A 16 7.62 -20.95 7.90
N SER A 17 7.90 -20.72 9.20
CA SER A 17 7.16 -21.43 10.26
C SER A 17 5.69 -21.03 10.28
N ALA A 18 5.40 -19.73 10.02
CA ALA A 18 4.03 -19.23 9.90
C ALA A 18 3.29 -19.88 8.73
N CYS A 19 3.91 -19.92 7.54
CA CYS A 19 3.32 -20.54 6.35
C CYS A 19 3.06 -22.03 6.56
N ARG A 20 4.06 -22.79 7.05
CA ARG A 20 3.88 -24.23 7.34
C ARG A 20 2.80 -24.53 8.37
N ALA A 21 2.63 -23.67 9.37
CA ALA A 21 1.58 -23.85 10.36
C ALA A 21 0.19 -23.52 9.79
N ALA A 22 0.10 -22.45 9.00
CA ALA A 22 -1.12 -22.08 8.29
C ALA A 22 -1.57 -23.15 7.29
N ASP A 23 -0.65 -23.82 6.58
CA ASP A 23 -0.94 -24.95 5.69
C ASP A 23 -1.55 -26.14 6.43
N ARG A 24 -1.25 -26.28 7.73
CA ARG A 24 -1.88 -27.28 8.60
C ARG A 24 -3.21 -26.83 9.21
N GLY A 25 -3.67 -25.62 8.87
CA GLY A 25 -4.88 -25.01 9.42
C GLY A 25 -4.72 -24.46 10.84
N GLU A 26 -3.48 -24.25 11.30
CA GLU A 26 -3.20 -23.70 12.62
C GLU A 26 -3.21 -22.16 12.57
N LYS A 27 -3.83 -21.54 13.58
CA LYS A 27 -3.76 -20.09 13.76
C LYS A 27 -2.43 -19.73 14.40
N VAL A 28 -1.75 -18.73 13.85
CA VAL A 28 -0.42 -18.33 14.33
C VAL A 28 -0.32 -16.82 14.58
N VAL A 29 0.58 -16.47 15.50
CA VAL A 29 1.03 -15.11 15.76
C VAL A 29 2.52 -15.03 15.40
N LEU A 30 2.86 -14.21 14.43
CA LEU A 30 4.24 -13.99 14.02
C LEU A 30 4.94 -13.05 15.00
N CYS A 31 5.97 -13.56 15.67
CA CYS A 31 6.76 -12.85 16.68
C CYS A 31 8.16 -12.60 16.14
N ARG A 32 8.53 -11.31 15.95
CA ARG A 32 9.83 -10.90 15.42
C ARG A 32 10.45 -9.82 16.28
N THR A 33 11.78 -9.71 16.28
CA THR A 33 12.43 -8.53 16.85
C THR A 33 12.04 -7.30 16.02
N GLU A 34 12.13 -7.43 14.72
CA GLU A 34 11.70 -6.50 13.68
C GLU A 34 11.23 -7.29 12.48
N THR A 35 10.30 -6.80 11.68
CA THR A 35 9.93 -7.42 10.40
C THR A 35 10.65 -6.76 9.24
N SER A 36 10.96 -7.57 8.23
CA SER A 36 11.50 -7.16 6.92
C SER A 36 10.50 -7.48 5.81
N PRO A 37 10.73 -7.03 4.57
CA PRO A 37 9.92 -7.44 3.41
C PRO A 37 9.82 -8.95 3.22
N ASP A 38 10.86 -9.71 3.61
CA ASP A 38 10.88 -11.17 3.54
C ASP A 38 9.85 -11.83 4.47
N ASP A 39 9.43 -11.12 5.52
CA ASP A 39 8.41 -11.61 6.46
C ASP A 39 6.97 -11.46 5.93
N LEU A 40 6.77 -10.79 4.78
CA LEU A 40 5.45 -10.47 4.24
C LEU A 40 4.54 -11.72 4.10
N LYS A 41 5.07 -12.84 3.61
CA LYS A 41 4.32 -14.09 3.49
C LYS A 41 3.82 -14.60 4.83
N GLY A 42 4.69 -14.59 5.84
CA GLY A 42 4.35 -14.99 7.21
C GLY A 42 3.32 -14.03 7.84
N MET A 43 3.43 -12.74 7.57
CA MET A 43 2.48 -11.73 8.05
C MET A 43 1.09 -11.94 7.42
N LEU A 44 1.02 -12.30 6.14
CA LEU A 44 -0.23 -12.55 5.43
C LEU A 44 -1.04 -13.70 6.06
N VAL A 45 -0.39 -14.80 6.41
CA VAL A 45 -1.03 -15.99 6.95
C VAL A 45 -1.26 -15.93 8.46
N SER A 46 -0.61 -15.01 9.17
CA SER A 46 -0.73 -14.87 10.62
C SER A 46 -2.03 -14.18 11.04
N GLU A 47 -2.60 -14.56 12.17
CA GLU A 47 -3.74 -13.86 12.79
C GLU A 47 -3.33 -12.53 13.43
N GLY A 48 -2.08 -12.46 13.93
CA GLY A 48 -1.53 -11.27 14.56
C GLY A 48 -0.01 -11.20 14.44
N ILE A 49 0.52 -9.99 14.64
CA ILE A 49 1.95 -9.69 14.52
C ILE A 49 2.40 -9.00 15.80
N LEU A 50 3.52 -9.49 16.35
CA LEU A 50 4.17 -8.93 17.54
C LEU A 50 5.62 -8.61 17.22
N THR A 51 6.05 -7.35 17.40
CA THR A 51 7.47 -7.01 17.31
C THR A 51 8.00 -6.36 18.57
N ALA A 52 9.23 -6.73 18.96
CA ALA A 52 9.93 -6.14 20.09
C ALA A 52 10.41 -4.72 19.78
N ARG A 53 10.78 -4.45 18.55
CA ARG A 53 11.24 -3.15 18.05
C ARG A 53 10.30 -2.59 16.98
N GLY A 54 10.52 -1.33 16.64
CA GLY A 54 9.71 -0.60 15.67
C GLY A 54 8.58 0.19 16.33
N GLY A 55 8.07 1.16 15.62
CA GLY A 55 6.97 2.02 16.06
C GLY A 55 5.71 1.82 15.21
N VAL A 56 4.74 2.70 15.38
CA VAL A 56 3.50 2.72 14.58
C VAL A 56 3.72 3.04 13.10
N SER A 57 4.92 3.47 12.73
CA SER A 57 5.38 3.71 11.35
C SER A 57 6.28 2.61 10.80
N SER A 58 6.59 1.57 11.59
CA SER A 58 7.44 0.46 11.14
C SER A 58 6.77 -0.37 10.03
N HIS A 59 7.59 -1.10 9.27
CA HIS A 59 7.12 -2.04 8.26
C HIS A 59 6.01 -2.98 8.79
N ALA A 60 6.22 -3.57 9.99
CA ALA A 60 5.22 -4.41 10.64
C ALA A 60 3.86 -3.72 10.82
N ALA A 61 3.89 -2.48 11.33
CA ALA A 61 2.67 -1.71 11.60
C ALA A 61 1.92 -1.35 10.32
N LEU A 62 2.64 -1.02 9.26
CA LEU A 62 2.07 -0.61 7.97
C LEU A 62 1.41 -1.77 7.26
N VAL A 63 2.18 -2.85 7.09
CA VAL A 63 1.68 -4.07 6.45
C VAL A 63 0.50 -4.64 7.24
N ALA A 64 0.60 -4.69 8.58
CA ALA A 64 -0.51 -5.16 9.41
C ALA A 64 -1.79 -4.32 9.21
N ARG A 65 -1.67 -2.99 9.13
CA ARG A 65 -2.82 -2.10 8.87
C ARG A 65 -3.39 -2.29 7.47
N GLN A 66 -2.53 -2.46 6.46
CA GLN A 66 -2.98 -2.75 5.10
C GLN A 66 -3.75 -4.06 5.02
N LEU A 67 -3.26 -5.08 5.72
CA LEU A 67 -3.87 -6.41 5.77
C LEU A 67 -5.04 -6.53 6.77
N GLY A 68 -5.32 -5.48 7.55
CA GLY A 68 -6.31 -5.53 8.63
C GLY A 68 -5.94 -6.49 9.76
N LYS A 69 -4.65 -6.78 9.94
CA LYS A 69 -4.15 -7.71 10.96
C LYS A 69 -3.94 -7.00 12.29
N VAL A 70 -4.18 -7.74 13.36
CA VAL A 70 -3.86 -7.28 14.72
C VAL A 70 -2.34 -7.14 14.86
N CYS A 71 -1.88 -5.99 15.36
CA CYS A 71 -0.44 -5.74 15.45
C CYS A 71 -0.07 -4.97 16.71
N ILE A 72 0.94 -5.47 17.39
CA ILE A 72 1.65 -4.79 18.48
C ILE A 72 3.10 -4.65 18.04
N CYS A 73 3.56 -3.40 17.88
CA CYS A 73 4.94 -3.08 17.51
C CYS A 73 5.64 -2.34 18.64
N GLY A 74 6.98 -2.53 18.76
CA GLY A 74 7.80 -1.82 19.73
C GLY A 74 7.47 -2.21 21.15
N ALA A 75 7.19 -3.48 21.39
CA ALA A 75 6.97 -4.01 22.74
C ALA A 75 8.33 -4.15 23.46
N SER A 76 8.82 -3.08 24.08
CA SER A 76 10.13 -3.01 24.75
C SER A 76 10.29 -4.04 25.88
N ASP A 77 9.16 -4.48 26.44
CA ASP A 77 9.13 -5.47 27.52
C ASP A 77 9.21 -6.92 27.00
N VAL A 78 9.36 -7.07 25.65
CA VAL A 78 9.41 -8.36 24.96
C VAL A 78 10.81 -8.58 24.40
N THR A 79 11.39 -9.73 24.69
CA THR A 79 12.66 -10.18 24.13
C THR A 79 12.48 -11.51 23.40
N MET A 80 13.05 -11.62 22.20
CA MET A 80 12.98 -12.85 21.40
C MET A 80 14.33 -13.54 21.39
N ASN A 81 14.36 -14.80 21.80
CA ASN A 81 15.52 -15.67 21.68
C ASN A 81 15.27 -16.70 20.59
N TYR A 82 15.81 -16.46 19.42
CA TYR A 82 15.62 -17.33 18.24
C TYR A 82 16.33 -18.68 18.39
N GLU A 83 17.48 -18.74 19.08
CA GLU A 83 18.21 -20.00 19.31
C GLU A 83 17.47 -20.94 20.25
N ALA A 84 16.94 -20.38 21.35
CA ALA A 84 16.13 -21.13 22.30
C ALA A 84 14.68 -21.30 21.86
N ARG A 85 14.25 -20.58 20.82
CA ARG A 85 12.85 -20.47 20.36
C ARG A 85 11.92 -20.04 21.49
N GLU A 86 12.31 -18.99 22.20
CA GLU A 86 11.60 -18.47 23.36
C GLU A 86 11.25 -16.99 23.20
N LEU A 87 10.05 -16.63 23.62
CA LEU A 87 9.57 -15.28 23.81
C LEU A 87 9.58 -14.99 25.33
N VAL A 88 10.32 -14.00 25.75
CA VAL A 88 10.41 -13.58 27.13
C VAL A 88 9.70 -12.24 27.30
N VAL A 89 8.70 -12.18 28.16
CA VAL A 89 7.94 -10.96 28.45
C VAL A 89 8.19 -10.55 29.90
N GLU A 90 8.59 -9.31 30.11
CA GLU A 90 8.64 -8.73 31.43
C GLU A 90 7.26 -8.14 31.79
N SER A 91 6.59 -8.78 32.75
CA SER A 91 5.26 -8.37 33.19
C SER A 91 5.33 -7.03 33.95
N SER A 92 4.28 -6.22 33.87
CA SER A 92 4.10 -4.98 34.62
C SER A 92 4.30 -5.11 36.14
N ARG A 93 4.35 -6.36 36.66
CA ARG A 93 4.64 -6.70 38.06
C ARG A 93 6.08 -7.15 38.28
N GLY A 94 6.98 -6.98 37.28
CA GLY A 94 8.39 -7.39 37.35
C GLY A 94 8.60 -8.93 37.34
N LYS A 95 7.57 -9.71 36.90
CA LYS A 95 7.71 -11.15 36.76
C LYS A 95 8.02 -11.45 35.28
N GLN A 96 9.06 -12.22 35.01
CA GLN A 96 9.36 -12.78 33.70
C GLN A 96 8.44 -13.94 33.39
N VAL A 97 7.82 -13.88 32.20
CA VAL A 97 7.03 -14.97 31.61
C VAL A 97 7.78 -15.43 30.37
N VAL A 98 8.06 -16.72 30.29
CA VAL A 98 8.74 -17.35 29.14
C VAL A 98 7.73 -18.23 28.43
N MET A 99 7.51 -17.95 27.13
CA MET A 99 6.68 -18.72 26.22
C MET A 99 7.55 -19.28 25.09
N ARG A 100 7.19 -20.45 24.56
CA ARG A 100 7.97 -21.12 23.52
C ARG A 100 7.25 -21.14 22.19
N GLU A 101 7.99 -21.38 21.13
CA GLU A 101 7.38 -21.61 19.80
C GLU A 101 6.36 -22.73 19.88
N GLY A 102 5.15 -22.46 19.38
CA GLY A 102 4.01 -23.37 19.44
C GLY A 102 3.10 -23.20 20.65
N ASP A 103 3.51 -22.43 21.67
CA ASP A 103 2.61 -22.04 22.76
C ASP A 103 1.56 -21.05 22.25
N ASP A 104 0.38 -21.07 22.87
CA ASP A 104 -0.69 -20.15 22.54
C ASP A 104 -0.45 -18.78 23.15
N ILE A 105 -0.66 -17.73 22.35
CA ILE A 105 -0.60 -16.33 22.75
C ILE A 105 -1.81 -15.57 22.23
N SER A 106 -2.26 -14.56 22.96
CA SER A 106 -3.32 -13.64 22.51
C SER A 106 -2.85 -12.19 22.59
N LEU A 107 -3.19 -11.43 21.57
CA LEU A 107 -2.86 -10.02 21.41
C LEU A 107 -4.13 -9.17 21.43
N ASP A 108 -4.13 -8.09 22.20
CA ASP A 108 -5.08 -6.99 22.07
C ASP A 108 -4.35 -5.81 21.40
N GLY A 109 -4.52 -5.69 20.10
CA GLY A 109 -3.91 -4.63 19.31
C GLY A 109 -4.51 -3.24 19.54
N SER A 110 -5.64 -3.13 20.24
CA SER A 110 -6.26 -1.87 20.60
C SER A 110 -5.60 -1.25 21.85
N THR A 111 -5.29 -2.07 22.85
CA THR A 111 -4.62 -1.64 24.10
C THR A 111 -3.10 -1.85 24.09
N GLY A 112 -2.59 -2.73 23.21
CA GLY A 112 -1.20 -3.18 23.20
C GLY A 112 -0.90 -4.25 24.23
N SER A 113 -1.92 -4.92 24.76
CA SER A 113 -1.76 -5.96 25.79
C SER A 113 -1.48 -7.32 25.19
N ILE A 114 -0.63 -8.08 25.86
CA ILE A 114 -0.25 -9.46 25.49
C ILE A 114 -0.70 -10.39 26.61
N TYR A 115 -1.32 -11.49 26.23
CA TYR A 115 -1.84 -12.49 27.17
C TYR A 115 -1.27 -13.87 26.85
N GLU A 116 -0.87 -14.60 27.89
CA GLU A 116 -0.49 -16.01 27.80
C GLU A 116 -1.74 -16.88 27.55
N GLY A 117 -1.65 -17.79 26.59
CA GLY A 117 -2.73 -18.70 26.25
C GLY A 117 -3.69 -18.21 25.17
N ALA A 118 -4.55 -19.11 24.69
CA ALA A 118 -5.56 -18.81 23.70
C ALA A 118 -6.81 -18.21 24.35
N ILE A 119 -7.08 -16.96 24.07
CA ILE A 119 -8.35 -16.30 24.42
C ILE A 119 -9.29 -16.43 23.22
N LYS A 120 -10.50 -16.91 23.47
CA LYS A 120 -11.50 -17.03 22.40
C LYS A 120 -11.86 -15.66 21.86
N THR A 121 -11.59 -15.45 20.58
CA THR A 121 -12.00 -14.27 19.83
C THR A 121 -13.20 -14.58 18.95
N THR A 122 -14.04 -13.59 18.70
CA THR A 122 -15.17 -13.68 17.77
C THR A 122 -15.11 -12.48 16.83
N ASP A 123 -15.44 -12.71 15.55
CA ASP A 123 -15.62 -11.59 14.61
C ASP A 123 -16.73 -10.67 15.11
N SER A 124 -16.59 -9.39 14.84
CA SER A 124 -17.65 -8.44 15.16
C SER A 124 -18.92 -8.75 14.36
N ASP A 125 -20.09 -8.51 14.96
CA ASP A 125 -21.38 -8.67 14.28
C ASP A 125 -21.44 -7.92 12.96
N VAL A 126 -20.88 -6.69 12.93
CA VAL A 126 -20.80 -5.87 11.71
C VAL A 126 -20.04 -6.60 10.63
N HIS A 127 -18.87 -7.17 10.95
CA HIS A 127 -18.09 -7.91 9.98
C HIS A 127 -18.80 -9.19 9.52
N GLN A 128 -19.47 -9.89 10.43
CA GLN A 128 -20.24 -11.10 10.09
C GLN A 128 -21.41 -10.79 9.15
N VAL A 129 -22.12 -9.66 9.35
CA VAL A 129 -23.18 -9.25 8.44
C VAL A 129 -22.60 -8.84 7.08
N LEU A 130 -21.55 -8.03 7.06
CA LEU A 130 -20.90 -7.57 5.82
C LEU A 130 -20.36 -8.72 4.96
N THR A 131 -20.00 -9.84 5.60
CA THR A 131 -19.51 -11.06 4.92
C THR A 131 -20.60 -12.12 4.68
N GLY A 132 -21.87 -11.80 4.96
CA GLY A 132 -23.01 -12.70 4.76
C GLY A 132 -23.05 -13.88 5.71
N ARG A 133 -22.29 -13.85 6.82
CA ARG A 133 -22.28 -14.91 7.85
C ARG A 133 -23.33 -14.70 8.93
N LEU A 134 -23.90 -13.51 9.03
CA LEU A 134 -24.97 -13.17 9.95
C LEU A 134 -26.04 -12.36 9.19
N GLU A 135 -27.31 -12.67 9.44
CA GLU A 135 -28.42 -11.89 8.87
C GLU A 135 -28.46 -10.47 9.45
N VAL A 136 -28.82 -9.50 8.62
CA VAL A 136 -28.89 -8.07 8.99
C VAL A 136 -29.74 -7.87 10.24
N ASP A 137 -30.93 -8.47 10.29
CA ASP A 137 -31.89 -8.33 11.40
C ASP A 137 -31.41 -8.95 12.71
N ALA A 138 -30.36 -9.78 12.67
CA ALA A 138 -29.79 -10.42 13.85
C ALA A 138 -28.77 -9.55 14.60
N SER A 139 -28.37 -8.38 14.04
CA SER A 139 -27.35 -7.52 14.63
C SER A 139 -27.82 -6.08 14.82
N GLN A 140 -28.11 -5.70 16.06
CA GLN A 140 -28.39 -4.30 16.42
C GLN A 140 -27.16 -3.40 16.15
N ASN A 141 -25.95 -3.91 16.36
CA ASN A 141 -24.72 -3.16 16.11
C ASN A 141 -24.57 -2.80 14.63
N PHE A 142 -24.97 -3.72 13.74
CA PHE A 142 -24.97 -3.45 12.31
C PHE A 142 -25.95 -2.35 11.92
N HIS A 143 -27.17 -2.35 12.44
CA HIS A 143 -28.15 -1.29 12.17
C HIS A 143 -27.66 0.09 12.62
N LEU A 144 -27.01 0.17 13.78
CA LEU A 144 -26.41 1.43 14.26
C LEU A 144 -25.26 1.87 13.35
N PHE A 145 -24.39 0.95 12.96
CA PHE A 145 -23.30 1.21 12.03
C PHE A 145 -23.83 1.69 10.68
N GLU A 146 -24.76 0.99 10.08
CA GLU A 146 -25.36 1.34 8.78
C GLU A 146 -26.02 2.71 8.84
N THR A 147 -26.82 2.99 9.89
CA THR A 147 -27.47 4.29 10.10
C THR A 147 -26.43 5.41 10.15
N LEU A 148 -25.34 5.22 10.89
CA LEU A 148 -24.26 6.21 10.99
C LEU A 148 -23.57 6.43 9.64
N MET A 149 -23.31 5.36 8.88
CA MET A 149 -22.70 5.45 7.56
C MET A 149 -23.59 6.14 6.54
N VAL A 150 -24.90 5.88 6.57
CA VAL A 150 -25.88 6.57 5.71
C VAL A 150 -25.91 8.07 6.04
N TRP A 151 -25.86 8.43 7.32
CA TRP A 151 -25.80 9.85 7.70
C TRP A 151 -24.48 10.49 7.25
N ALA A 152 -23.36 9.80 7.43
CA ALA A 152 -22.06 10.28 6.97
C ALA A 152 -22.07 10.56 5.46
N ASP A 153 -22.58 9.63 4.66
CA ASP A 153 -22.63 9.79 3.20
C ASP A 153 -23.51 10.93 2.71
N ARG A 154 -24.53 11.33 3.49
CA ARG A 154 -25.40 12.46 3.15
C ARG A 154 -24.71 13.82 3.33
N HIS A 155 -23.71 13.89 4.20
CA HIS A 155 -23.09 15.17 4.58
C HIS A 155 -21.68 15.35 4.01
N ARG A 156 -20.93 14.27 3.75
CA ARG A 156 -19.60 14.39 3.19
C ARG A 156 -19.62 14.89 1.73
N THR A 157 -18.64 15.69 1.39
CA THR A 157 -18.34 16.12 0.00
C THR A 157 -17.20 15.29 -0.59
N LEU A 158 -16.19 14.98 0.23
CA LEU A 158 -15.07 14.12 -0.17
C LEU A 158 -15.55 12.72 -0.55
N LYS A 159 -15.09 12.22 -1.70
CA LYS A 159 -15.21 10.81 -2.06
C LYS A 159 -14.24 9.98 -1.23
N ILE A 160 -14.64 8.76 -0.90
CA ILE A 160 -13.81 7.83 -0.13
C ILE A 160 -13.40 6.68 -1.03
N ARG A 161 -12.12 6.64 -1.37
CA ARG A 161 -11.49 5.56 -2.13
C ARG A 161 -10.67 4.66 -1.21
N THR A 162 -10.21 3.55 -1.75
CA THR A 162 -9.36 2.60 -1.01
C THR A 162 -8.00 2.43 -1.69
N ASN A 163 -7.00 2.03 -0.89
CA ASN A 163 -5.75 1.49 -1.37
C ASN A 163 -5.91 -0.04 -1.43
N ALA A 164 -5.91 -0.61 -2.61
CA ALA A 164 -6.11 -2.04 -2.81
C ALA A 164 -5.30 -2.54 -4.02
N ASP A 165 -4.57 -3.63 -3.80
CA ASP A 165 -3.63 -4.20 -4.76
C ASP A 165 -4.09 -5.58 -5.28
N THR A 166 -5.17 -6.13 -4.69
CA THR A 166 -5.77 -7.41 -5.08
C THR A 166 -7.30 -7.32 -5.18
N PRO A 167 -7.95 -8.18 -5.98
CA PRO A 167 -9.41 -8.24 -6.07
C PRO A 167 -10.09 -8.43 -4.71
N GLY A 168 -9.57 -9.31 -3.86
CA GLY A 168 -10.14 -9.54 -2.53
C GLY A 168 -10.10 -8.30 -1.62
N MET A 169 -9.01 -7.51 -1.65
CA MET A 169 -8.94 -6.23 -0.94
C MET A 169 -9.95 -5.22 -1.50
N ALA A 170 -10.12 -5.19 -2.81
CA ALA A 170 -11.08 -4.32 -3.49
C ALA A 170 -12.53 -4.68 -3.09
N GLU A 171 -12.90 -5.96 -3.14
CA GLU A 171 -14.21 -6.46 -2.72
C GLU A 171 -14.51 -6.13 -1.26
N GLN A 172 -13.53 -6.33 -0.38
CA GLN A 172 -13.66 -5.98 1.04
C GLN A 172 -13.91 -4.47 1.23
N ALA A 173 -13.14 -3.63 0.54
CA ALA A 173 -13.32 -2.18 0.60
C ALA A 173 -14.68 -1.74 0.06
N MET A 174 -15.16 -2.38 -1.01
CA MET A 174 -16.49 -2.15 -1.57
C MET A 174 -17.58 -2.47 -0.57
N THR A 175 -17.47 -3.58 0.14
CA THR A 175 -18.40 -3.97 1.21
C THR A 175 -18.43 -2.93 2.34
N LEU A 176 -17.31 -2.25 2.60
CA LEU A 176 -17.20 -1.16 3.58
C LEU A 176 -17.63 0.21 3.04
N GLY A 177 -17.97 0.30 1.75
CA GLY A 177 -18.50 1.49 1.10
C GLY A 177 -17.48 2.36 0.38
N ALA A 178 -16.37 1.79 -0.09
CA ALA A 178 -15.42 2.49 -0.95
C ALA A 178 -16.04 2.85 -2.31
N GLU A 179 -15.70 4.01 -2.85
CA GLU A 179 -16.24 4.55 -4.11
C GLU A 179 -15.25 4.43 -5.28
N GLY A 180 -14.12 3.76 -5.07
CA GLY A 180 -13.07 3.57 -6.06
C GLY A 180 -11.78 3.08 -5.41
N ILE A 181 -10.78 2.78 -6.23
CA ILE A 181 -9.39 2.60 -5.81
C ILE A 181 -8.66 3.92 -6.07
N GLY A 182 -8.05 4.51 -5.02
CA GLY A 182 -7.21 5.71 -5.13
C GLY A 182 -5.73 5.38 -5.25
N LEU A 183 -5.33 4.14 -4.94
CA LEU A 183 -3.98 3.63 -5.15
C LEU A 183 -4.02 2.11 -5.30
N CYS A 184 -3.61 1.64 -6.46
CA CYS A 184 -3.17 0.27 -6.69
C CYS A 184 -1.66 0.29 -6.94
N ARG A 185 -0.90 -0.41 -6.10
CA ARG A 185 0.56 -0.55 -6.21
C ARG A 185 0.89 -1.76 -7.05
N THR A 186 1.39 -1.52 -8.25
CA THR A 186 1.67 -2.61 -9.20
C THR A 186 2.84 -3.49 -8.79
N GLU A 187 3.76 -2.99 -7.98
CA GLU A 187 4.88 -3.75 -7.45
C GLU A 187 4.45 -4.96 -6.61
N HIS A 188 3.37 -4.84 -5.84
CA HIS A 188 2.87 -5.94 -5.01
C HIS A 188 2.40 -7.14 -5.83
N MET A 189 2.01 -6.90 -7.08
CA MET A 189 1.60 -7.97 -8.00
C MET A 189 2.77 -8.87 -8.40
N PHE A 190 4.02 -8.41 -8.29
CA PHE A 190 5.21 -9.15 -8.74
C PHE A 190 5.87 -10.03 -7.68
N PHE A 191 5.48 -9.91 -6.39
CA PHE A 191 6.08 -10.70 -5.31
C PHE A 191 5.53 -12.13 -5.18
N ALA A 192 4.49 -12.51 -5.92
CA ALA A 192 3.96 -13.87 -5.89
C ALA A 192 4.97 -14.87 -6.49
N GLU A 193 4.97 -16.10 -5.96
CA GLU A 193 5.97 -17.13 -6.30
C GLU A 193 5.98 -17.51 -7.78
N ASP A 194 4.81 -17.49 -8.42
CA ASP A 194 4.61 -17.83 -9.82
C ASP A 194 5.16 -16.76 -10.80
N ARG A 195 5.62 -15.60 -10.31
CA ARG A 195 6.04 -14.48 -11.16
C ARG A 195 7.26 -13.71 -10.70
N ILE A 196 7.70 -13.87 -9.46
CA ILE A 196 8.87 -13.15 -8.94
C ILE A 196 10.16 -13.46 -9.73
N ASP A 197 10.32 -14.69 -10.19
CA ASP A 197 11.50 -15.06 -10.97
C ASP A 197 11.47 -14.47 -12.40
N HIS A 198 10.28 -14.26 -13.00
CA HIS A 198 10.15 -13.51 -14.26
C HIS A 198 10.50 -12.03 -14.06
N MET A 199 10.13 -11.43 -12.92
CA MET A 199 10.53 -10.06 -12.57
C MET A 199 12.05 -9.97 -12.40
N ARG A 200 12.67 -10.90 -11.70
CA ARG A 200 14.12 -10.99 -11.52
C ARG A 200 14.84 -11.19 -12.85
N LYS A 201 14.33 -12.05 -13.73
CA LYS A 201 14.85 -12.24 -15.09
C LYS A 201 14.83 -10.92 -15.90
N MET A 202 13.75 -10.15 -15.79
CA MET A 202 13.64 -8.83 -16.42
C MET A 202 14.71 -7.86 -15.89
N ILE A 203 14.93 -7.82 -14.56
CA ILE A 203 15.91 -6.94 -13.91
C ILE A 203 17.34 -7.30 -14.28
N LEU A 204 17.63 -8.60 -14.33
CA LEU A 204 18.97 -9.13 -14.66
C LEU A 204 19.27 -9.13 -16.16
N ALA A 205 18.32 -8.77 -17.02
CA ALA A 205 18.50 -8.73 -18.47
C ALA A 205 19.71 -7.84 -18.86
N ALA A 206 20.56 -8.37 -19.75
CA ALA A 206 21.76 -7.67 -20.20
C ALA A 206 21.47 -6.55 -21.22
N ASN A 207 20.35 -6.64 -21.93
CA ASN A 207 19.93 -5.70 -22.97
C ASN A 207 18.42 -5.57 -23.05
N GLU A 208 17.93 -4.63 -23.88
CA GLU A 208 16.50 -4.35 -24.06
C GLU A 208 15.72 -5.56 -24.63
N GLU A 209 16.30 -6.31 -25.56
CA GLU A 209 15.65 -7.46 -26.19
C GLU A 209 15.30 -8.53 -25.15
N GLN A 210 16.27 -8.93 -24.34
CA GLN A 210 16.05 -9.88 -23.23
C GLN A 210 15.07 -9.34 -22.20
N ARG A 211 15.08 -8.04 -21.94
CA ARG A 211 14.13 -7.42 -21.01
C ARG A 211 12.72 -7.45 -21.56
N ARG A 212 12.52 -7.19 -22.85
CA ARG A 212 11.23 -7.31 -23.52
C ARG A 212 10.70 -8.74 -23.53
N GLU A 213 11.57 -9.75 -23.70
CA GLU A 213 11.18 -11.15 -23.57
C GLU A 213 10.64 -11.47 -22.17
N ALA A 214 11.36 -11.08 -21.13
CA ALA A 214 10.93 -11.30 -19.75
C ALA A 214 9.64 -10.52 -19.41
N LEU A 215 9.49 -9.30 -19.92
CA LEU A 215 8.26 -8.51 -19.78
C LEU A 215 7.06 -9.16 -20.49
N ALA A 216 7.29 -9.80 -21.62
CA ALA A 216 6.22 -10.54 -22.32
C ALA A 216 5.73 -11.76 -21.50
N GLU A 217 6.60 -12.37 -20.70
CA GLU A 217 6.23 -13.42 -19.75
C GLU A 217 5.42 -12.87 -18.54
N LEU A 218 5.69 -11.63 -18.11
CA LEU A 218 4.98 -10.95 -17.00
C LEU A 218 3.60 -10.38 -17.39
N LEU A 219 3.44 -9.95 -18.63
CA LEU A 219 2.23 -9.29 -19.13
C LEU A 219 0.94 -10.08 -18.84
N PRO A 220 0.83 -11.39 -19.09
CA PRO A 220 -0.38 -12.16 -18.82
C PRO A 220 -0.78 -12.17 -17.34
N PHE A 221 0.20 -12.16 -16.43
CA PHE A 221 -0.06 -12.10 -14.99
C PHE A 221 -0.67 -10.76 -14.60
N GLN A 222 -0.03 -9.65 -14.97
CA GLN A 222 -0.54 -8.31 -14.66
C GLN A 222 -1.90 -8.04 -15.29
N ARG A 223 -2.12 -8.47 -16.55
CA ARG A 223 -3.42 -8.35 -17.20
C ARG A 223 -4.51 -9.07 -16.41
N ARG A 224 -4.26 -10.29 -15.93
CA ARG A 224 -5.19 -11.06 -15.10
C ARG A 224 -5.50 -10.36 -13.78
N ASP A 225 -4.48 -9.76 -13.15
CA ASP A 225 -4.64 -9.03 -11.88
C ASP A 225 -5.51 -7.78 -12.08
N PHE A 226 -5.25 -6.99 -13.14
CA PHE A 226 -6.09 -5.84 -13.47
C PHE A 226 -7.52 -6.23 -13.85
N TYR A 227 -7.68 -7.31 -14.61
CA TYR A 227 -9.00 -7.85 -14.92
C TYR A 227 -9.78 -8.15 -13.63
N GLY A 228 -9.18 -8.84 -12.68
CA GLY A 228 -9.81 -9.12 -11.37
C GLY A 228 -10.16 -7.86 -10.58
N LEU A 229 -9.25 -6.86 -10.55
CA LEU A 229 -9.50 -5.58 -9.87
C LEU A 229 -10.65 -4.80 -10.51
N PHE A 230 -10.71 -4.72 -11.83
CA PHE A 230 -11.79 -4.03 -12.54
C PHE A 230 -13.14 -4.71 -12.31
N GLY A 231 -13.17 -6.03 -12.30
CA GLY A 231 -14.37 -6.80 -11.96
C GLY A 231 -14.86 -6.50 -10.54
N ALA A 232 -13.96 -6.55 -9.55
CA ALA A 232 -14.28 -6.26 -8.16
C ALA A 232 -14.81 -4.82 -7.96
N MET A 233 -14.30 -3.85 -8.74
CA MET A 233 -14.70 -2.45 -8.62
C MET A 233 -15.99 -2.10 -9.36
N ALA A 234 -16.49 -2.97 -10.23
CA ALA A 234 -17.80 -2.82 -10.88
C ALA A 234 -18.04 -1.42 -11.47
N GLY A 235 -17.12 -0.95 -12.33
CA GLY A 235 -17.21 0.33 -13.04
C GLY A 235 -16.80 1.58 -12.23
N ARG A 236 -16.38 1.41 -10.98
CA ARG A 236 -15.81 2.52 -10.20
C ARG A 236 -14.38 2.83 -10.64
N PRO A 237 -13.89 4.07 -10.43
CA PRO A 237 -12.54 4.47 -10.84
C PRO A 237 -11.46 3.64 -10.14
N VAL A 238 -10.43 3.29 -10.89
CA VAL A 238 -9.25 2.54 -10.40
C VAL A 238 -7.99 3.30 -10.76
N THR A 239 -7.35 3.92 -9.77
CA THR A 239 -6.07 4.59 -9.94
C THR A 239 -4.94 3.59 -9.79
N ILE A 240 -4.20 3.36 -10.86
CA ILE A 240 -3.11 2.39 -10.95
C ILE A 240 -1.80 3.15 -11.01
N ARG A 241 -0.96 2.97 -9.99
CA ARG A 241 0.39 3.50 -9.97
C ARG A 241 1.31 2.60 -10.78
N LEU A 242 1.99 3.16 -11.77
CA LEU A 242 3.04 2.44 -12.48
C LEU A 242 4.17 2.06 -11.52
N LEU A 243 5.03 1.13 -11.95
CA LEU A 243 6.10 0.58 -11.10
C LEU A 243 6.91 1.70 -10.44
N ASP A 244 6.97 1.67 -9.10
CA ASP A 244 7.59 2.72 -8.32
C ASP A 244 8.92 2.32 -7.63
N PRO A 245 9.04 1.18 -6.91
CA PRO A 245 10.26 0.91 -6.17
C PRO A 245 11.47 0.67 -7.08
N PRO A 246 12.70 0.92 -6.59
CA PRO A 246 13.90 0.60 -7.32
C PRO A 246 14.03 -0.91 -7.53
N LEU A 247 14.66 -1.31 -8.62
CA LEU A 247 14.68 -2.72 -9.06
C LEU A 247 15.41 -3.66 -8.08
N ASN A 248 16.36 -3.13 -7.30
CA ASN A 248 17.10 -3.93 -6.32
C ASN A 248 16.21 -4.49 -5.19
N GLU A 249 15.01 -3.91 -4.93
CA GLU A 249 14.09 -4.44 -3.92
C GLU A 249 13.50 -5.82 -4.27
N PHE A 250 13.50 -6.19 -5.55
CA PHE A 250 13.07 -7.51 -6.01
C PHE A 250 14.16 -8.58 -5.97
N LEU A 251 15.40 -8.18 -5.72
CA LEU A 251 16.57 -9.03 -5.79
C LEU A 251 16.99 -9.51 -4.39
N PRO A 252 17.43 -10.78 -4.25
CA PRO A 252 17.89 -11.29 -2.98
C PRO A 252 19.22 -10.63 -2.57
N GLN A 253 19.38 -10.40 -1.25
CA GLN A 253 20.61 -9.85 -0.69
C GLN A 253 21.60 -10.93 -0.19
N ASP A 254 21.10 -12.14 0.07
CA ASP A 254 21.87 -13.26 0.58
C ASP A 254 22.56 -14.02 -0.56
N GLU A 255 23.87 -14.31 -0.42
CA GLU A 255 24.71 -14.96 -1.45
C GLU A 255 24.23 -16.37 -1.81
N ASP A 256 23.73 -17.15 -0.81
CA ASP A 256 23.23 -18.50 -1.07
C ASP A 256 21.93 -18.43 -1.90
N VAL A 257 21.07 -17.42 -1.60
CA VAL A 257 19.84 -17.19 -2.36
C VAL A 257 20.14 -16.66 -3.77
N GLN A 258 21.17 -15.83 -3.93
CA GLN A 258 21.63 -15.35 -5.25
C GLN A 258 22.15 -16.52 -6.12
N SER A 259 22.91 -17.42 -5.52
CA SER A 259 23.42 -18.62 -6.20
C SER A 259 22.27 -19.54 -6.64
N ALA A 260 21.29 -19.76 -5.77
CA ALA A 260 20.09 -20.54 -6.09
C ALA A 260 19.23 -19.85 -7.17
N LEU A 261 19.17 -18.52 -7.18
CA LEU A 261 18.49 -17.76 -8.23
C LEU A 261 19.17 -17.93 -9.59
N ALA A 262 20.50 -17.83 -9.62
CA ALA A 262 21.30 -18.02 -10.84
C ALA A 262 21.07 -19.41 -11.45
N GLU A 263 21.04 -20.45 -10.62
CA GLU A 263 20.73 -21.83 -11.06
C GLU A 263 19.32 -21.94 -11.66
N ARG A 264 18.29 -21.37 -10.98
CA ARG A 264 16.90 -21.41 -11.47
C ARG A 264 16.71 -20.65 -12.77
N LEU A 265 17.43 -19.54 -12.95
CA LEU A 265 17.35 -18.71 -14.16
C LEU A 265 18.31 -19.17 -15.27
N GLU A 266 19.09 -20.23 -15.04
CA GLU A 266 20.12 -20.74 -15.96
C GLU A 266 21.14 -19.65 -16.35
N MET A 267 21.52 -18.80 -15.37
CA MET A 267 22.48 -17.70 -15.53
C MET A 267 23.81 -18.01 -14.82
N ASP A 268 24.88 -17.35 -15.26
CA ASP A 268 26.19 -17.41 -14.56
C ASP A 268 26.07 -16.72 -13.19
N VAL A 269 26.54 -17.38 -12.13
CA VAL A 269 26.45 -16.87 -10.75
C VAL A 269 27.20 -15.55 -10.59
N GLY A 270 28.43 -15.47 -11.19
CA GLY A 270 29.22 -14.24 -11.13
C GLY A 270 28.50 -13.07 -11.79
N PHE A 271 27.89 -13.30 -12.96
CA PHE A 271 27.05 -12.29 -13.61
C PHE A 271 25.88 -11.81 -12.75
N VAL A 272 25.18 -12.73 -12.07
CA VAL A 272 24.04 -12.38 -11.21
C VAL A 272 24.50 -11.53 -10.02
N VAL A 273 25.58 -11.94 -9.35
CA VAL A 273 26.17 -11.20 -8.20
C VAL A 273 26.61 -9.80 -8.64
N ASP A 274 27.41 -9.69 -9.70
CA ASP A 274 27.91 -8.41 -10.23
C ASP A 274 26.74 -7.48 -10.61
N ARG A 275 25.68 -8.04 -11.17
CA ARG A 275 24.50 -7.25 -11.58
C ARG A 275 23.70 -6.76 -10.39
N ILE A 276 23.53 -7.59 -9.36
CA ILE A 276 22.86 -7.19 -8.10
C ILE A 276 23.66 -6.08 -7.41
N GLU A 277 24.98 -6.22 -7.34
CA GLU A 277 25.85 -5.22 -6.74
C GLU A 277 25.80 -3.89 -7.53
N ALA A 278 25.79 -3.94 -8.86
CA ALA A 278 25.66 -2.76 -9.71
C ALA A 278 24.32 -2.04 -9.59
N LEU A 279 23.25 -2.75 -9.22
CA LEU A 279 21.91 -2.19 -9.02
C LEU A 279 21.68 -1.74 -7.57
N HIS A 280 22.63 -1.99 -6.66
CA HIS A 280 22.51 -1.60 -5.27
C HIS A 280 22.45 -0.08 -5.12
N GLU A 281 21.40 0.41 -4.49
CA GLU A 281 21.17 1.84 -4.27
C GLU A 281 21.65 2.27 -2.88
N GLN A 282 22.44 3.34 -2.81
CA GLN A 282 22.88 3.92 -1.52
C GLN A 282 21.71 4.50 -0.72
N ASN A 283 20.76 5.08 -1.44
CA ASN A 283 19.52 5.59 -0.89
C ASN A 283 18.36 5.25 -1.83
N PRO A 284 17.67 4.12 -1.61
CA PRO A 284 16.59 3.64 -2.47
C PRO A 284 15.45 4.64 -2.66
N MET A 285 15.17 5.48 -1.64
CA MET A 285 14.13 6.49 -1.74
C MET A 285 14.40 7.58 -2.78
N LEU A 286 15.67 7.94 -2.97
CA LEU A 286 16.10 9.04 -3.83
C LEU A 286 16.78 8.54 -5.12
N GLY A 287 16.83 7.25 -5.34
CA GLY A 287 17.52 6.58 -6.42
C GLY A 287 16.73 6.45 -7.73
N CYS A 288 17.04 5.40 -8.48
CA CYS A 288 16.41 5.09 -9.76
C CYS A 288 15.09 4.33 -9.55
N ARG A 289 14.03 5.07 -9.32
CA ARG A 289 12.67 4.54 -9.11
C ARG A 289 11.62 5.40 -9.81
N GLY A 290 10.38 4.93 -9.85
CA GLY A 290 9.24 5.68 -10.38
C GLY A 290 9.41 6.11 -11.83
N CYS A 291 9.11 7.36 -12.14
CA CYS A 291 9.24 7.89 -13.50
C CYS A 291 10.67 7.79 -14.05
N ARG A 292 11.70 7.87 -13.19
CA ARG A 292 13.10 7.70 -13.62
C ARG A 292 13.33 6.32 -14.20
N LEU A 293 12.76 5.30 -13.57
CA LEU A 293 12.81 3.92 -14.05
C LEU A 293 12.11 3.76 -15.40
N GLY A 294 10.87 4.34 -15.52
CA GLY A 294 10.12 4.31 -16.76
C GLY A 294 10.77 5.09 -17.92
N ILE A 295 11.57 6.11 -17.62
CA ILE A 295 12.37 6.85 -18.62
C ILE A 295 13.59 6.03 -19.07
N LEU A 296 14.28 5.36 -18.13
CA LEU A 296 15.44 4.52 -18.46
C LEU A 296 15.06 3.22 -19.17
N TYR A 297 13.91 2.65 -18.83
CA TYR A 297 13.42 1.37 -19.33
C TYR A 297 11.96 1.52 -19.78
N PRO A 298 11.70 2.27 -20.88
CA PRO A 298 10.34 2.60 -21.35
C PRO A 298 9.48 1.36 -21.63
N GLU A 299 10.09 0.23 -21.94
CA GLU A 299 9.42 -1.05 -22.16
C GLU A 299 8.68 -1.57 -20.94
N ILE A 300 9.04 -1.14 -19.71
CA ILE A 300 8.30 -1.47 -18.48
C ILE A 300 6.95 -0.71 -18.50
N THR A 301 6.98 0.58 -18.78
CA THR A 301 5.76 1.39 -18.91
C THR A 301 4.86 0.89 -20.04
N GLU A 302 5.47 0.49 -21.16
CA GLU A 302 4.74 -0.10 -22.32
C GLU A 302 4.02 -1.38 -21.91
N MET A 303 4.70 -2.30 -21.22
CA MET A 303 4.11 -3.57 -20.77
C MET A 303 2.96 -3.33 -19.78
N GLN A 304 3.16 -2.50 -18.76
CA GLN A 304 2.13 -2.21 -17.76
C GLN A 304 0.90 -1.56 -18.40
N THR A 305 1.11 -0.59 -19.28
CA THR A 305 0.02 0.05 -20.03
C THR A 305 -0.72 -0.96 -20.92
N THR A 306 0.00 -1.82 -21.61
CA THR A 306 -0.62 -2.89 -22.43
C THR A 306 -1.50 -3.79 -21.56
N ALA A 307 -0.98 -4.24 -20.41
CA ALA A 307 -1.73 -5.11 -19.48
C ALA A 307 -3.02 -4.45 -18.97
N ILE A 308 -2.98 -3.17 -18.62
CA ILE A 308 -4.14 -2.39 -18.15
C ILE A 308 -5.20 -2.32 -19.26
N PHE A 309 -4.83 -1.87 -20.46
CA PHE A 309 -5.78 -1.66 -21.54
C PHE A 309 -6.31 -2.97 -22.13
N GLU A 310 -5.51 -4.03 -22.14
CA GLU A 310 -5.99 -5.37 -22.53
C GLU A 310 -7.00 -5.93 -21.53
N ALA A 311 -6.78 -5.72 -20.21
CA ALA A 311 -7.73 -6.11 -19.19
C ALA A 311 -9.08 -5.38 -19.33
N VAL A 312 -9.06 -4.08 -19.61
CA VAL A 312 -10.29 -3.32 -19.91
C VAL A 312 -10.97 -3.85 -21.18
N ALA A 313 -10.19 -4.18 -22.22
CA ALA A 313 -10.73 -4.72 -23.45
C ALA A 313 -11.38 -6.11 -23.27
N GLU A 314 -10.86 -6.92 -22.36
CA GLU A 314 -11.47 -8.21 -22.00
C GLU A 314 -12.80 -8.00 -21.30
N HIS A 315 -12.88 -7.10 -20.31
CA HIS A 315 -14.15 -6.75 -19.64
C HIS A 315 -15.21 -6.25 -20.60
N SER A 316 -14.85 -5.39 -21.55
CA SER A 316 -15.80 -4.88 -22.55
C SER A 316 -16.36 -5.94 -23.50
N LYS A 317 -15.72 -7.13 -23.58
CA LYS A 317 -16.24 -8.28 -24.34
C LYS A 317 -17.14 -9.17 -23.49
N ASP A 318 -16.79 -9.32 -22.22
CA ASP A 318 -17.48 -10.24 -21.30
C ASP A 318 -18.75 -9.60 -20.74
N ASP A 319 -18.75 -8.29 -20.51
CA ASP A 319 -19.89 -7.51 -20.03
C ASP A 319 -19.91 -6.09 -20.64
N ASP A 320 -20.70 -5.91 -21.69
CA ASP A 320 -20.87 -4.61 -22.38
C ASP A 320 -21.48 -3.52 -21.45
N ALA A 321 -22.07 -3.89 -20.33
CA ALA A 321 -22.64 -2.95 -19.35
C ALA A 321 -21.59 -2.40 -18.38
N LEU A 322 -20.44 -3.08 -18.22
CA LEU A 322 -19.39 -2.69 -17.30
C LEU A 322 -18.44 -1.68 -17.96
N ILE A 323 -18.63 -0.40 -17.66
CA ILE A 323 -17.73 0.66 -18.13
C ILE A 323 -16.57 0.80 -17.15
N VAL A 324 -15.38 0.34 -17.56
CA VAL A 324 -14.14 0.48 -16.79
C VAL A 324 -13.41 1.76 -17.21
N ARG A 325 -13.02 2.59 -16.23
CA ARG A 325 -12.27 3.84 -16.42
C ARG A 325 -10.98 3.79 -15.61
N PRO A 326 -9.87 3.31 -16.19
CA PRO A 326 -8.59 3.31 -15.47
C PRO A 326 -8.01 4.72 -15.39
N GLU A 327 -7.38 5.00 -14.26
CA GLU A 327 -6.61 6.20 -14.00
C GLU A 327 -5.14 5.79 -13.86
N ILE A 328 -4.29 6.20 -14.80
CA ILE A 328 -2.87 5.83 -14.83
C ILE A 328 -2.08 6.87 -14.08
N MET A 329 -1.37 6.48 -13.03
CA MET A 329 -0.62 7.38 -12.16
C MET A 329 0.88 7.16 -12.29
N VAL A 330 1.58 8.20 -12.74
CA VAL A 330 3.05 8.21 -12.84
C VAL A 330 3.65 8.64 -11.50
N PRO A 331 4.46 7.79 -10.82
CA PRO A 331 5.05 8.15 -9.53
C PRO A 331 6.32 9.00 -9.67
N LEU A 332 6.71 9.68 -8.58
CA LEU A 332 7.99 10.35 -8.35
C LEU A 332 8.33 11.47 -9.34
N VAL A 333 7.35 12.06 -9.99
CA VAL A 333 7.54 13.17 -10.93
C VAL A 333 8.04 14.41 -10.19
N GLY A 334 9.13 15.00 -10.67
CA GLY A 334 9.69 16.27 -10.20
C GLY A 334 9.65 17.36 -11.28
N PHE A 335 9.62 16.99 -12.57
CA PHE A 335 9.64 17.91 -13.71
C PHE A 335 8.50 17.59 -14.68
N ARG A 336 7.96 18.63 -15.31
CA ARG A 336 6.95 18.48 -16.38
C ARG A 336 7.42 17.52 -17.48
N SER A 337 8.69 17.60 -17.89
CA SER A 337 9.25 16.77 -18.96
C SER A 337 9.30 15.28 -18.63
N GLU A 338 9.48 14.91 -17.36
CA GLU A 338 9.38 13.52 -16.90
C GLU A 338 7.97 12.97 -17.11
N LEU A 339 6.96 13.77 -16.71
CA LEU A 339 5.56 13.38 -16.91
C LEU A 339 5.20 13.33 -18.39
N ALA A 340 5.59 14.33 -19.16
CA ALA A 340 5.31 14.39 -20.60
C ALA A 340 5.86 13.18 -21.36
N ASP A 341 7.07 12.73 -21.02
CA ASP A 341 7.67 11.50 -21.58
C ASP A 341 6.81 10.28 -21.31
N GLN A 342 6.45 10.05 -20.05
CA GLN A 342 5.65 8.89 -19.65
C GLN A 342 4.20 8.95 -20.19
N VAL A 343 3.57 10.12 -20.20
CA VAL A 343 2.25 10.33 -20.80
C VAL A 343 2.26 9.99 -22.29
N ALA A 344 3.32 10.37 -23.00
CA ALA A 344 3.44 10.04 -24.42
C ALA A 344 3.47 8.52 -24.67
N ILE A 345 4.22 7.77 -23.83
CA ILE A 345 4.26 6.30 -23.90
C ILE A 345 2.88 5.71 -23.61
N VAL A 346 2.25 6.10 -22.50
CA VAL A 346 0.93 5.61 -22.09
C VAL A 346 -0.10 5.84 -23.20
N ARG A 347 -0.19 7.06 -23.74
CA ARG A 347 -1.16 7.38 -24.78
C ARG A 347 -0.91 6.62 -26.08
N ARG A 348 0.35 6.48 -26.51
CA ARG A 348 0.71 5.70 -27.68
C ARG A 348 0.27 4.24 -27.55
N VAL A 349 0.63 3.59 -26.43
CA VAL A 349 0.30 2.19 -26.19
C VAL A 349 -1.22 1.99 -26.04
N ALA A 350 -1.89 2.89 -25.32
CA ALA A 350 -3.35 2.87 -25.20
C ALA A 350 -4.03 2.93 -26.58
N ASP A 351 -3.59 3.83 -27.45
CA ASP A 351 -4.12 3.95 -28.81
C ASP A 351 -3.85 2.70 -29.66
N GLU A 352 -2.69 2.08 -29.51
CA GLU A 352 -2.33 0.82 -30.17
C GLU A 352 -3.26 -0.32 -29.74
N VAL A 353 -3.47 -0.49 -28.42
CA VAL A 353 -4.38 -1.52 -27.88
C VAL A 353 -5.83 -1.26 -28.29
N MET A 354 -6.33 -0.03 -28.12
CA MET A 354 -7.70 0.33 -28.51
C MET A 354 -7.95 0.07 -29.99
N ARG A 355 -7.00 0.44 -30.86
CA ARG A 355 -7.09 0.21 -32.32
C ARG A 355 -7.06 -1.27 -32.65
N SER A 356 -6.16 -2.06 -32.05
CA SER A 356 -6.03 -3.49 -32.29
C SER A 356 -7.25 -4.29 -31.83
N ARG A 357 -7.91 -3.84 -30.76
CA ARG A 357 -9.10 -4.48 -30.19
C ARG A 357 -10.43 -3.92 -30.75
N GLY A 358 -10.38 -2.80 -31.48
CA GLY A 358 -11.57 -2.17 -32.10
C GLY A 358 -12.52 -1.54 -31.08
N ILE A 359 -11.99 -1.05 -29.94
CA ILE A 359 -12.75 -0.45 -28.84
C ILE A 359 -12.26 0.95 -28.52
N LYS A 360 -13.10 1.72 -27.81
CA LYS A 360 -12.73 3.02 -27.23
C LYS A 360 -12.83 2.94 -25.72
N ILE A 361 -11.75 3.29 -25.04
CA ILE A 361 -11.66 3.31 -23.59
C ILE A 361 -11.48 4.77 -23.13
N GLU A 362 -12.32 5.21 -22.18
CA GLU A 362 -12.11 6.47 -21.47
C GLU A 362 -11.14 6.23 -20.33
N TYR A 363 -10.07 7.03 -20.24
CA TYR A 363 -9.07 6.93 -19.19
C TYR A 363 -8.44 8.29 -18.90
N GLU A 364 -7.81 8.40 -17.75
CA GLU A 364 -7.06 9.59 -17.35
C GLU A 364 -5.60 9.22 -17.07
N VAL A 365 -4.70 10.16 -17.35
CA VAL A 365 -3.29 10.05 -16.98
C VAL A 365 -2.94 11.21 -16.05
N GLY A 366 -2.41 10.89 -14.89
CA GLY A 366 -2.02 11.88 -13.90
C GLY A 366 -0.74 11.47 -13.18
N THR A 367 -0.47 12.15 -12.09
CA THR A 367 0.78 11.91 -11.35
C THR A 367 0.58 11.92 -9.85
N MET A 368 1.52 11.30 -9.15
CA MET A 368 1.68 11.46 -7.71
C MET A 368 2.47 12.73 -7.42
N ILE A 369 1.90 13.60 -6.57
CA ILE A 369 2.62 14.75 -6.02
C ILE A 369 3.23 14.32 -4.69
N GLU A 370 4.50 13.96 -4.72
CA GLU A 370 5.22 13.41 -3.57
C GLU A 370 6.65 13.95 -3.44
N VAL A 371 7.11 14.69 -4.44
CA VAL A 371 8.38 15.43 -4.42
C VAL A 371 8.08 16.90 -4.12
N PRO A 372 8.74 17.56 -3.15
CA PRO A 372 8.49 18.97 -2.83
C PRO A 372 8.60 19.89 -4.04
N ARG A 373 9.54 19.61 -4.96
CA ARG A 373 9.65 20.36 -6.22
C ARG A 373 8.37 20.29 -7.05
N ALA A 374 7.77 19.10 -7.15
CA ALA A 374 6.51 18.92 -7.89
C ALA A 374 5.38 19.77 -7.28
N ALA A 375 5.31 19.84 -5.96
CA ALA A 375 4.30 20.66 -5.28
C ALA A 375 4.42 22.14 -5.60
N ILE A 376 5.65 22.69 -5.61
CA ILE A 376 5.89 24.11 -5.89
C ILE A 376 5.90 24.48 -7.39
N THR A 377 5.92 23.50 -8.29
CA THR A 377 5.83 23.67 -9.75
C THR A 377 4.61 22.94 -10.34
N ALA A 378 3.57 22.79 -9.54
CA ALA A 378 2.39 22.03 -9.93
C ALA A 378 1.60 22.65 -11.10
N ASP A 379 1.73 23.93 -11.34
CA ASP A 379 1.22 24.62 -12.53
C ASP A 379 1.86 24.10 -13.83
N GLU A 380 3.16 23.85 -13.84
CA GLU A 380 3.85 23.26 -14.99
C GLU A 380 3.39 21.81 -15.21
N ILE A 381 3.29 21.02 -14.12
CA ILE A 381 2.93 19.59 -14.16
C ILE A 381 1.47 19.40 -14.58
N ALA A 382 0.56 20.28 -14.13
CA ALA A 382 -0.85 20.25 -14.49
C ALA A 382 -1.14 20.45 -15.99
N ALA A 383 -0.17 20.93 -16.76
CA ALA A 383 -0.29 21.00 -18.20
C ALA A 383 -0.36 19.60 -18.85
N GLU A 384 0.28 18.62 -18.25
CA GLU A 384 0.33 17.23 -18.72
C GLU A 384 -0.61 16.28 -17.92
N ALA A 385 -0.88 16.59 -16.65
CA ALA A 385 -1.68 15.74 -15.76
C ALA A 385 -3.18 16.07 -15.81
N GLU A 386 -4.01 15.04 -15.80
CA GLU A 386 -5.47 15.14 -15.67
C GLU A 386 -5.93 15.01 -14.21
N PHE A 387 -5.08 14.45 -13.34
CA PHE A 387 -5.30 14.41 -11.89
C PHE A 387 -3.97 14.47 -11.12
N PHE A 388 -4.06 14.89 -9.86
CA PHE A 388 -3.00 14.76 -8.87
C PHE A 388 -3.45 13.87 -7.72
N SER A 389 -2.55 12.99 -7.27
CA SER A 389 -2.71 12.25 -6.02
C SER A 389 -1.53 12.55 -5.10
N PHE A 390 -1.79 13.07 -3.92
CA PHE A 390 -0.72 13.37 -2.97
C PHE A 390 -0.19 12.10 -2.32
N GLY A 391 1.06 11.74 -2.61
CA GLY A 391 1.82 10.67 -1.99
C GLY A 391 2.48 11.17 -0.71
N THR A 392 1.68 11.39 0.33
CA THR A 392 2.12 12.10 1.54
C THR A 392 3.14 11.34 2.37
N ASN A 393 3.34 10.05 2.16
CA ASN A 393 4.44 9.32 2.81
C ASN A 393 5.79 9.89 2.34
N ASP A 394 6.03 9.89 1.03
CA ASP A 394 7.27 10.40 0.44
C ASP A 394 7.38 11.91 0.56
N LEU A 395 6.27 12.64 0.36
CA LEU A 395 6.27 14.10 0.53
C LEU A 395 6.68 14.50 1.95
N THR A 396 6.23 13.78 2.97
CA THR A 396 6.61 14.02 4.38
C THR A 396 8.10 13.73 4.60
N GLN A 397 8.59 12.59 4.11
CA GLN A 397 10.00 12.23 4.24
C GLN A 397 10.91 13.27 3.59
N MET A 398 10.59 13.70 2.37
CA MET A 398 11.41 14.66 1.63
C MET A 398 11.29 16.07 2.20
N ALA A 399 10.11 16.47 2.68
CA ALA A 399 9.92 17.82 3.24
C ALA A 399 10.61 17.98 4.61
N LEU A 400 10.61 16.91 5.44
CA LEU A 400 11.26 16.94 6.75
C LEU A 400 12.73 16.47 6.70
N GLY A 401 13.22 15.96 5.56
CA GLY A 401 14.54 15.34 5.46
C GLY A 401 14.69 14.14 6.40
N LEU A 402 13.67 13.31 6.49
CA LEU A 402 13.51 12.29 7.52
C LEU A 402 13.15 10.95 6.89
N SER A 403 13.93 9.91 7.19
CA SER A 403 13.55 8.53 6.88
C SER A 403 12.51 8.03 7.89
N ARG A 404 11.41 7.49 7.38
CA ARG A 404 10.35 6.89 8.20
C ARG A 404 10.86 5.68 9.00
N ASP A 405 11.77 4.91 8.40
CA ASP A 405 12.28 3.68 9.00
C ASP A 405 13.33 3.97 10.08
N ASP A 406 14.09 5.07 9.95
CA ASP A 406 15.17 5.46 10.86
C ASP A 406 14.72 6.39 12.01
N MET A 407 13.53 7.00 11.90
CA MET A 407 13.06 7.99 12.89
C MET A 407 12.93 7.43 14.31
N GLY A 408 12.77 6.11 14.46
CA GLY A 408 12.62 5.46 15.77
C GLY A 408 13.77 5.75 16.73
N SER A 409 14.97 6.02 16.20
CA SER A 409 16.17 6.30 17.00
C SER A 409 16.13 7.62 17.78
N PHE A 410 15.32 8.60 17.35
CA PHE A 410 15.23 9.92 17.96
C PHE A 410 13.80 10.42 18.21
N PHE A 411 12.79 9.73 17.74
CA PHE A 411 11.38 10.16 17.79
C PHE A 411 10.90 10.45 19.21
N ASP A 412 11.20 9.55 20.15
CA ASP A 412 10.79 9.71 21.56
C ASP A 412 11.44 10.95 22.21
N CYS A 413 12.69 11.23 21.88
CA CYS A 413 13.37 12.43 22.33
C CYS A 413 12.73 13.70 21.77
N TYR A 414 12.38 13.73 20.49
CA TYR A 414 11.71 14.86 19.84
C TYR A 414 10.31 15.12 20.39
N THR A 415 9.57 14.05 20.66
CA THR A 415 8.22 14.13 21.24
C THR A 415 8.30 14.62 22.71
N SER A 416 9.24 14.08 23.52
CA SER A 416 9.42 14.50 24.91
C SER A 416 9.88 15.97 25.04
N LYS A 417 10.54 16.51 24.03
CA LYS A 417 10.94 17.91 23.93
C LYS A 417 9.91 18.81 23.24
N GLU A 418 8.74 18.27 22.91
CA GLU A 418 7.67 18.98 22.21
C GLU A 418 8.10 19.58 20.86
N ILE A 419 9.16 19.02 20.19
CA ILE A 419 9.58 19.41 18.86
C ILE A 419 8.57 18.90 17.83
N TYR A 420 8.13 17.63 17.98
CA TYR A 420 7.00 17.09 17.26
C TYR A 420 5.77 17.05 18.18
N SER A 421 4.65 17.60 17.70
CA SER A 421 3.35 17.49 18.39
C SER A 421 2.74 16.09 18.29
N GLY A 422 3.25 15.24 17.40
CA GLY A 422 2.82 13.88 17.14
C GLY A 422 3.66 13.26 16.01
N ASN A 423 3.29 12.06 15.61
CA ASN A 423 3.97 11.36 14.52
C ASN A 423 3.58 11.98 13.16
N PRO A 424 4.51 12.61 12.41
CA PRO A 424 4.22 13.26 11.14
C PRO A 424 3.81 12.30 10.01
N PHE A 425 3.98 10.98 10.20
CA PHE A 425 3.49 9.94 9.29
C PHE A 425 2.10 9.43 9.66
N SER A 426 1.58 9.79 10.82
CA SER A 426 0.22 9.43 11.24
C SER A 426 -0.79 10.54 10.92
N THR A 427 -0.40 11.78 11.15
CA THR A 427 -1.21 12.99 10.88
C THR A 427 -0.37 13.98 10.09
N ILE A 428 -0.95 14.63 9.09
CA ILE A 428 -0.27 15.61 8.24
C ILE A 428 0.31 16.74 9.10
N ASP A 429 1.58 17.06 8.90
CA ASP A 429 2.17 18.32 9.32
C ASP A 429 1.58 19.48 8.46
N GLU A 430 0.51 20.10 8.95
CA GLU A 430 -0.20 21.14 8.21
C GLU A 430 0.69 22.35 7.91
N VAL A 431 1.68 22.64 8.76
CA VAL A 431 2.54 23.84 8.64
C VAL A 431 3.61 23.68 7.57
N GLY A 432 4.16 22.49 7.40
CA GLY A 432 5.17 22.17 6.39
C GLY A 432 4.56 21.47 5.17
N VAL A 433 4.23 20.18 5.33
CA VAL A 433 3.69 19.35 4.25
C VAL A 433 2.34 19.88 3.76
N GLY A 434 1.47 20.33 4.67
CA GLY A 434 0.18 20.92 4.32
C GLY A 434 0.30 22.12 3.42
N ARG A 435 1.25 23.03 3.69
CA ARG A 435 1.49 24.20 2.82
C ARG A 435 1.98 23.81 1.42
N LEU A 436 2.76 22.73 1.29
CA LEU A 436 3.13 22.22 -0.02
C LEU A 436 1.91 21.70 -0.78
N MET A 437 0.99 21.02 -0.08
CA MET A 437 -0.25 20.55 -0.67
C MET A 437 -1.15 21.72 -1.10
N GLU A 438 -1.35 22.73 -0.25
CA GLU A 438 -2.14 23.95 -0.56
C GLU A 438 -1.58 24.66 -1.80
N GLU A 439 -0.25 24.81 -1.86
CA GLU A 439 0.40 25.44 -3.02
C GLU A 439 0.22 24.63 -4.29
N ALA A 440 0.34 23.28 -4.21
CA ALA A 440 0.11 22.40 -5.35
C ALA A 440 -1.35 22.45 -5.85
N VAL A 441 -2.32 22.47 -4.95
CA VAL A 441 -3.75 22.63 -5.29
C VAL A 441 -3.99 23.97 -5.98
N ARG A 442 -3.51 25.07 -5.39
CA ARG A 442 -3.67 26.42 -5.94
C ARG A 442 -3.09 26.54 -7.34
N ARG A 443 -1.85 26.05 -7.53
CA ARG A 443 -1.13 26.09 -8.82
C ARG A 443 -1.74 25.14 -9.85
N GLY A 444 -2.04 23.92 -9.46
CA GLY A 444 -2.66 22.94 -10.35
C GLY A 444 -3.98 23.43 -10.93
N ARG A 445 -4.87 23.96 -10.07
CA ARG A 445 -6.15 24.56 -10.50
C ARG A 445 -6.00 25.85 -11.30
N ALA A 446 -4.92 26.60 -11.12
CA ALA A 446 -4.66 27.77 -11.95
C ALA A 446 -4.37 27.41 -13.42
N THR A 447 -3.77 26.24 -13.68
CA THR A 447 -3.51 25.72 -15.03
C THR A 447 -4.67 24.89 -15.57
N ARG A 448 -5.24 24.00 -14.74
CA ARG A 448 -6.36 23.14 -15.08
C ARG A 448 -7.42 23.24 -13.98
N ALA A 449 -8.47 24.04 -14.22
CA ALA A 449 -9.48 24.37 -13.21
C ALA A 449 -10.26 23.14 -12.71
N ASP A 450 -10.41 22.13 -13.55
CA ASP A 450 -11.10 20.87 -13.33
C ASP A 450 -10.18 19.70 -12.94
N ILE A 451 -8.91 19.97 -12.62
CA ILE A 451 -7.97 18.92 -12.22
C ILE A 451 -8.49 18.19 -10.99
N LYS A 452 -8.60 16.87 -11.10
CA LYS A 452 -9.02 16.02 -9.99
C LYS A 452 -7.89 15.86 -8.98
N LEU A 453 -8.20 16.03 -7.71
CA LEU A 453 -7.24 16.09 -6.61
C LEU A 453 -7.57 15.05 -5.55
N GLY A 454 -6.61 14.22 -5.18
CA GLY A 454 -6.77 13.23 -4.14
C GLY A 454 -5.53 13.02 -3.29
N ILE A 455 -5.66 12.19 -2.27
CA ILE A 455 -4.57 11.74 -1.41
C ILE A 455 -4.60 10.22 -1.30
N CYS A 456 -3.44 9.58 -1.31
CA CYS A 456 -3.33 8.13 -1.20
C CYS A 456 -2.28 7.66 -0.16
N GLY A 457 -1.56 8.57 0.50
CA GLY A 457 -0.69 8.23 1.62
C GLY A 457 -1.47 7.76 2.85
N GLU A 458 -0.76 7.29 3.87
CA GLU A 458 -1.33 6.79 5.13
C GLU A 458 -2.28 7.80 5.81
N HIS A 459 -2.03 9.08 5.60
CA HIS A 459 -2.84 10.19 6.10
C HIS A 459 -4.28 10.20 5.58
N GLY A 460 -4.54 9.55 4.42
CA GLY A 460 -5.89 9.44 3.87
C GLY A 460 -6.90 8.68 4.74
N GLY A 461 -6.42 7.97 5.77
CA GLY A 461 -7.25 7.29 6.78
C GLY A 461 -7.29 7.99 8.15
N ASP A 462 -6.55 9.09 8.33
CA ASP A 462 -6.51 9.83 9.59
C ASP A 462 -7.56 10.95 9.64
N PRO A 463 -8.43 11.01 10.68
CA PRO A 463 -9.50 11.99 10.76
C PRO A 463 -9.07 13.46 10.69
N ALA A 464 -7.94 13.82 11.33
CA ALA A 464 -7.43 15.19 11.30
C ALA A 464 -6.92 15.56 9.91
N SER A 465 -6.18 14.65 9.29
CA SER A 465 -5.69 14.81 7.90
C SER A 465 -6.83 14.87 6.89
N ILE A 466 -7.91 14.09 7.09
CA ILE A 466 -9.12 14.16 6.23
C ILE A 466 -9.79 15.52 6.35
N ALA A 467 -9.89 16.07 7.57
CA ALA A 467 -10.41 17.42 7.77
C ALA A 467 -9.55 18.49 7.07
N PHE A 468 -8.24 18.34 7.11
CA PHE A 468 -7.32 19.18 6.32
C PHE A 468 -7.56 19.03 4.82
N CYS A 469 -7.66 17.81 4.28
CA CYS A 469 -7.95 17.56 2.87
C CYS A 469 -9.27 18.21 2.42
N HIS A 470 -10.29 18.19 3.27
CA HIS A 470 -11.55 18.87 3.01
C HIS A 470 -11.37 20.39 2.90
N ARG A 471 -10.66 21.04 3.85
CA ARG A 471 -10.40 22.48 3.83
C ARG A 471 -9.61 22.94 2.61
N VAL A 472 -8.62 22.13 2.19
CA VAL A 472 -7.82 22.40 0.99
C VAL A 472 -8.59 22.17 -0.30
N GLY A 473 -9.72 21.48 -0.22
CA GLY A 473 -10.62 21.23 -1.33
C GLY A 473 -10.20 20.08 -2.23
N LEU A 474 -9.72 18.98 -1.68
CA LEU A 474 -9.52 17.75 -2.44
C LEU A 474 -10.85 17.13 -2.84
N ASP A 475 -10.84 16.30 -3.89
CA ASP A 475 -12.03 15.61 -4.40
C ASP A 475 -12.22 14.25 -3.69
N TYR A 476 -11.12 13.59 -3.31
CA TYR A 476 -11.19 12.30 -2.62
C TYR A 476 -10.01 12.09 -1.66
N VAL A 477 -10.26 11.21 -0.68
CA VAL A 477 -9.22 10.58 0.13
C VAL A 477 -9.21 9.08 -0.11
N SER A 478 -8.02 8.47 -0.06
CA SER A 478 -7.84 7.02 -0.23
C SER A 478 -7.09 6.43 0.96
N CYS A 479 -7.62 5.35 1.51
CA CYS A 479 -7.09 4.70 2.70
C CYS A 479 -7.17 3.17 2.59
N SER A 480 -6.57 2.45 3.54
CA SER A 480 -6.72 1.00 3.61
C SER A 480 -8.20 0.60 3.79
N PRO A 481 -8.61 -0.59 3.31
CA PRO A 481 -10.01 -1.02 3.33
C PRO A 481 -10.71 -0.85 4.69
N PHE A 482 -10.06 -1.25 5.76
CA PHE A 482 -10.62 -1.18 7.12
C PHE A 482 -10.78 0.26 7.67
N ARG A 483 -10.11 1.24 7.05
CA ARG A 483 -10.25 2.65 7.38
C ARG A 483 -11.40 3.36 6.67
N VAL A 484 -11.99 2.74 5.65
CA VAL A 484 -13.08 3.32 4.85
C VAL A 484 -14.24 3.83 5.72
N PRO A 485 -14.78 3.09 6.70
CA PRO A 485 -15.86 3.61 7.55
C PRO A 485 -15.45 4.82 8.40
N VAL A 486 -14.23 4.82 8.93
CA VAL A 486 -13.67 5.94 9.70
C VAL A 486 -13.51 7.17 8.80
N ALA A 487 -13.01 6.98 7.58
CA ALA A 487 -12.84 8.06 6.61
C ALA A 487 -14.17 8.66 6.17
N ARG A 488 -15.22 7.86 5.95
CA ARG A 488 -16.58 8.32 5.65
C ARG A 488 -17.11 9.23 6.77
N LEU A 489 -16.97 8.80 8.02
CA LEU A 489 -17.41 9.57 9.18
C LEU A 489 -16.60 10.86 9.35
N ALA A 490 -15.27 10.79 9.24
CA ALA A 490 -14.39 11.96 9.36
C ALA A 490 -14.66 13.00 8.28
N ALA A 491 -14.87 12.57 7.02
CA ALA A 491 -15.24 13.46 5.92
C ALA A 491 -16.58 14.17 6.16
N ALA A 492 -17.57 13.46 6.69
CA ALA A 492 -18.85 14.06 7.06
C ALA A 492 -18.70 15.08 8.20
N GLN A 493 -17.93 14.75 9.22
CA GLN A 493 -17.64 15.66 10.33
C GLN A 493 -16.90 16.92 9.85
N ALA A 494 -15.96 16.79 8.91
CA ALA A 494 -15.27 17.92 8.30
C ALA A 494 -16.25 18.83 7.57
N ALA A 495 -17.10 18.28 6.70
CA ALA A 495 -18.09 19.04 5.93
C ALA A 495 -19.17 19.72 6.82
N LEU A 496 -19.46 19.17 7.99
CA LEU A 496 -20.40 19.79 8.94
C LEU A 496 -19.76 20.91 9.77
N ARG A 497 -18.43 20.90 9.94
CA ARG A 497 -17.69 21.95 10.67
C ARG A 497 -17.34 23.14 9.77
N ASP A 498 -16.97 22.84 8.55
CA ASP A 498 -16.53 23.79 7.52
C ASP A 498 -17.39 23.56 6.24
N PRO A 499 -18.66 24.04 6.22
CA PRO A 499 -19.61 23.76 5.16
C PRO A 499 -19.28 24.48 3.83
#